data_db01c84b6db28480fe10bdeda36a7178
#
_entry.id   db01c84b6db28480fe10bdeda36a7178
#
_cell.length_a   1.000
_cell.length_b   1.000
_cell.length_c   1.000
_cell.angle_alpha   90.00
_cell.angle_beta   90.00
_cell.angle_gamma   90.00
#
_symmetry.space_group_name_H-M   'P 1'
#
loop_
_entity.id
_entity.type
_entity.pdbx_description
1 polymer ?
#
loop_
_entity_poly.entity_id
_entity_poly.type
_entity_poly.pdbx_seq_one_letter_code
_entity_poly.pdbx_strand_id
1 'polypeptide(L)'
;MINLYYHGGSENHGCEAIVRSTSKLLSTKLFLWSTAPNTDCTYGLDNVVSIQEDGSVPLAGLKLLTFKMHHKLTGSDIFYTKFSHRNFFSAVQCGDIYLSIGGDNYCYAGKDILGHYNQIIHEKGGKTVFWGCSFEPSEMDAATAKDIARYNLITARESISYETLKAVNPNTILVADPAFVLDTVELPLPEGWKDGNTIGINASPLIMQCAKDGGVAYEAYRHLIKHILDTTDAAVALIPHVVIENNDDRIPLRNLYEEFVPSGRVLLIEDHNCCELKGYISRCRMFIGARTHATIAAYSTCVPTLVLGYSVKSKGIARDIFGTEEHYVLPVQELRDKNELADDFDWLLANEESIRSHLKCVMPEYIQRAYTAAEAVSRLK
;
A
#
# COMPACT_ATOMS: atom_id res chain seq x y z
N MET A 1 23.89 -4.25 9.29
CA MET A 1 22.63 -3.64 9.81
C MET A 1 21.52 -3.82 8.78
N ILE A 2 20.23 -3.58 9.15
CA ILE A 2 19.10 -3.58 8.20
C ILE A 2 18.53 -2.17 8.12
N ASN A 3 18.48 -1.64 6.91
CA ASN A 3 18.04 -0.29 6.58
C ASN A 3 16.79 -0.37 5.69
N LEU A 4 15.77 0.40 6.03
CA LEU A 4 14.56 0.58 5.22
C LEU A 4 14.71 1.90 4.47
N TYR A 5 14.50 1.92 3.17
CA TYR A 5 14.63 3.11 2.34
C TYR A 5 13.48 3.24 1.33
N TYR A 6 13.37 4.41 0.74
CA TYR A 6 12.32 4.78 -0.20
C TYR A 6 10.93 4.79 0.46
N HIS A 7 10.86 5.32 1.69
CA HIS A 7 9.65 5.53 2.46
C HIS A 7 9.08 6.92 2.24
N GLY A 8 7.83 6.99 1.84
CA GLY A 8 7.15 8.25 1.49
C GLY A 8 6.43 8.96 2.65
N GLY A 9 6.54 8.43 3.89
CA GLY A 9 5.88 8.99 5.07
C GLY A 9 4.60 8.26 5.49
N SER A 10 4.27 8.39 6.78
CA SER A 10 3.17 7.68 7.45
C SER A 10 1.78 8.26 7.18
N GLU A 11 1.65 9.43 6.55
CA GLU A 11 0.37 9.92 6.00
C GLU A 11 -0.22 8.98 4.95
N ASN A 12 0.60 8.09 4.38
CA ASN A 12 0.16 6.89 3.73
C ASN A 12 0.22 5.73 4.74
N HIS A 13 -0.91 5.41 5.36
CA HIS A 13 -0.98 4.35 6.38
C HIS A 13 -0.63 2.97 5.83
N GLY A 14 -0.63 2.79 4.51
CA GLY A 14 -0.06 1.61 3.86
C GLY A 14 1.47 1.56 3.98
N CYS A 15 2.17 2.68 3.78
CA CYS A 15 3.61 2.76 3.98
C CYS A 15 3.97 2.57 5.47
N GLU A 16 3.20 3.18 6.37
CA GLU A 16 3.31 2.97 7.82
C GLU A 16 3.14 1.49 8.17
N ALA A 17 2.10 0.83 7.65
CA ALA A 17 1.81 -0.58 7.89
C ALA A 17 2.97 -1.50 7.45
N ILE A 18 3.58 -1.23 6.30
CA ILE A 18 4.75 -1.98 5.82
C ILE A 18 5.91 -1.85 6.82
N VAL A 19 6.22 -0.65 7.33
CA VAL A 19 7.33 -0.44 8.28
C VAL A 19 7.08 -1.17 9.59
N ARG A 20 5.89 -1.02 10.20
CA ARG A 20 5.51 -1.69 11.46
C ARG A 20 5.57 -3.22 11.31
N SER A 21 4.99 -3.73 10.24
CA SER A 21 4.97 -5.17 9.96
C SER A 21 6.37 -5.72 9.66
N THR A 22 7.21 -4.97 8.95
CA THR A 22 8.61 -5.34 8.69
C THR A 22 9.40 -5.43 9.99
N SER A 23 9.20 -4.50 10.92
CA SER A 23 9.83 -4.54 12.24
C SER A 23 9.43 -5.80 13.02
N LYS A 24 8.14 -6.14 13.00
CA LYS A 24 7.62 -7.37 13.62
C LYS A 24 8.19 -8.62 13.00
N LEU A 25 8.23 -8.71 11.66
CA LEU A 25 8.73 -9.86 10.91
C LEU A 25 10.22 -10.12 11.15
N LEU A 26 11.03 -9.08 11.12
CA LEU A 26 12.49 -9.21 11.22
C LEU A 26 12.99 -9.29 12.66
N SER A 27 12.21 -8.85 13.64
CA SER A 27 12.48 -8.91 15.08
C SER A 27 13.91 -8.44 15.44
N THR A 28 14.39 -7.38 14.78
CA THR A 28 15.72 -6.79 14.96
C THR A 28 15.64 -5.27 14.86
N LYS A 29 16.66 -4.57 15.38
CA LYS A 29 16.72 -3.11 15.22
C LYS A 29 16.81 -2.72 13.76
N LEU A 30 15.86 -1.91 13.29
CA LEU A 30 15.79 -1.37 11.94
C LEU A 30 16.06 0.12 11.94
N PHE A 31 16.66 0.61 10.86
CA PHE A 31 16.85 2.02 10.56
C PHE A 31 15.96 2.40 9.39
N LEU A 32 15.05 3.36 9.61
CA LEU A 32 14.16 3.90 8.58
C LEU A 32 14.72 5.21 8.03
N TRP A 33 15.07 5.25 6.76
CA TRP A 33 15.43 6.47 6.06
C TRP A 33 14.17 7.09 5.47
N SER A 34 13.72 8.18 6.09
CA SER A 34 12.45 8.83 5.77
C SER A 34 12.66 10.21 5.15
N THR A 35 11.80 10.54 4.19
CA THR A 35 11.67 11.90 3.64
C THR A 35 10.70 12.77 4.45
N ALA A 36 9.94 12.16 5.37
CA ALA A 36 8.95 12.84 6.22
C ALA A 36 9.05 12.41 7.71
N PRO A 37 10.23 12.55 8.35
CA PRO A 37 10.49 12.01 9.70
C PRO A 37 9.54 12.57 10.77
N ASN A 38 9.13 13.83 10.66
CA ASN A 38 8.21 14.44 11.62
C ASN A 38 6.82 13.79 11.56
N THR A 39 6.34 13.53 10.37
CA THR A 39 5.05 12.84 10.15
C THR A 39 5.11 11.42 10.70
N ASP A 40 6.20 10.70 10.47
CA ASP A 40 6.40 9.36 10.98
C ASP A 40 6.39 9.33 12.53
N CYS A 41 7.00 10.32 13.18
CA CYS A 41 6.94 10.47 14.63
C CYS A 41 5.52 10.80 15.11
N THR A 42 4.74 11.59 14.36
CA THR A 42 3.35 11.91 14.73
C THR A 42 2.49 10.64 14.84
N TYR A 43 2.73 9.66 13.97
CA TYR A 43 2.05 8.35 14.05
C TYR A 43 2.78 7.34 14.94
N GLY A 44 3.81 7.74 15.68
CA GLY A 44 4.51 6.90 16.66
C GLY A 44 5.38 5.82 16.04
N LEU A 45 5.90 6.04 14.81
CA LEU A 45 6.76 5.07 14.13
C LEU A 45 8.17 4.99 14.77
N ASP A 46 8.60 6.05 15.44
CA ASP A 46 9.83 6.14 16.25
C ASP A 46 9.86 5.17 17.44
N ASN A 47 8.69 4.69 17.91
CA ASN A 47 8.60 3.63 18.90
C ASN A 47 8.91 2.23 18.33
N VAL A 48 8.96 2.11 17.01
CA VAL A 48 9.07 0.82 16.30
C VAL A 48 10.42 0.68 15.58
N VAL A 49 10.92 1.78 15.00
CA VAL A 49 12.16 1.82 14.22
C VAL A 49 12.99 3.05 14.57
N SER A 50 14.30 3.02 14.27
CA SER A 50 15.15 4.20 14.41
C SER A 50 15.03 5.07 13.17
N ILE A 51 14.30 6.18 13.25
CA ILE A 51 14.07 7.08 12.12
C ILE A 51 15.33 7.92 11.85
N GLN A 52 15.71 8.01 10.57
CA GLN A 52 16.80 8.82 10.06
C GLN A 52 16.26 9.70 8.93
N GLU A 53 16.70 10.95 8.87
CA GLU A 53 16.34 11.85 7.79
C GLU A 53 17.13 11.50 6.52
N ASP A 54 16.43 11.22 5.42
CA ASP A 54 17.06 10.91 4.12
C ASP A 54 17.77 12.14 3.47
N GLY A 55 17.38 13.34 3.88
CA GLY A 55 18.03 14.59 3.51
C GLY A 55 17.52 15.23 2.23
N SER A 56 16.23 15.10 1.94
CA SER A 56 15.56 15.76 0.82
C SER A 56 15.59 17.28 0.96
N VAL A 57 16.61 17.92 0.36
CA VAL A 57 16.70 19.38 0.26
C VAL A 57 16.61 19.78 -1.21
N PRO A 58 15.70 20.69 -1.57
CA PRO A 58 15.60 21.18 -2.95
C PRO A 58 16.93 21.78 -3.44
N LEU A 59 17.30 21.47 -4.67
CA LEU A 59 18.42 22.14 -5.33
C LEU A 59 18.07 23.61 -5.58
N ALA A 60 18.96 24.50 -5.18
CA ALA A 60 18.81 25.92 -5.41
C ALA A 60 20.14 26.55 -5.91
N GLY A 61 20.07 27.73 -6.55
CA GLY A 61 21.21 28.52 -6.94
C GLY A 61 22.16 27.79 -7.93
N LEU A 62 23.46 27.90 -7.69
CA LEU A 62 24.48 27.31 -8.53
C LEU A 62 24.39 25.78 -8.67
N LYS A 63 23.97 25.10 -7.63
CA LYS A 63 23.78 23.63 -7.65
C LYS A 63 22.68 23.19 -8.62
N LEU A 64 21.59 23.95 -8.72
CA LEU A 64 20.53 23.69 -9.69
C LEU A 64 21.05 23.87 -11.14
N LEU A 65 21.89 24.86 -11.34
CA LEU A 65 22.51 25.11 -12.66
C LEU A 65 23.46 23.97 -13.07
N THR A 66 24.33 23.52 -12.16
CA THR A 66 25.22 22.37 -12.39
C THR A 66 24.46 21.10 -12.67
N PHE A 67 23.35 20.84 -11.94
CA PHE A 67 22.46 19.72 -12.21
C PHE A 67 21.86 19.80 -13.62
N LYS A 68 21.25 20.92 -14.00
CA LYS A 68 20.65 21.09 -15.33
C LYS A 68 21.69 20.88 -16.45
N MET A 69 22.92 21.33 -16.25
CA MET A 69 24.00 21.13 -17.21
C MET A 69 24.42 19.65 -17.27
N HIS A 70 24.54 18.96 -16.13
CA HIS A 70 24.82 17.51 -16.07
C HIS A 70 23.73 16.70 -16.76
N HIS A 71 22.47 16.96 -16.42
CA HIS A 71 21.31 16.29 -17.04
C HIS A 71 21.30 16.51 -18.57
N LYS A 72 21.55 17.73 -19.02
CA LYS A 72 21.61 18.05 -20.47
C LYS A 72 22.72 17.28 -21.21
N LEU A 73 23.85 17.02 -20.54
CA LEU A 73 25.00 16.33 -21.13
C LEU A 73 24.89 14.80 -21.07
N THR A 74 24.28 14.26 -20.02
CA THR A 74 24.27 12.80 -19.74
C THR A 74 22.90 12.15 -19.85
N GLY A 75 21.82 12.93 -19.85
CA GLY A 75 20.46 12.43 -19.74
C GLY A 75 20.11 11.80 -18.37
N SER A 76 21.00 11.92 -17.36
CA SER A 76 20.90 11.22 -16.09
C SER A 76 20.63 12.17 -14.91
N ASP A 77 19.71 11.77 -14.04
CA ASP A 77 19.35 12.48 -12.81
C ASP A 77 20.13 11.99 -11.58
N ILE A 78 21.13 11.11 -11.75
CA ILE A 78 21.89 10.52 -10.64
C ILE A 78 22.56 11.57 -9.75
N PHE A 79 23.00 12.69 -10.33
CA PHE A 79 23.57 13.80 -9.56
C PHE A 79 22.54 14.46 -8.65
N TYR A 80 21.31 14.65 -9.14
CA TYR A 80 20.19 15.14 -8.34
C TYR A 80 19.84 14.17 -7.22
N THR A 81 19.71 12.88 -7.55
CA THR A 81 19.43 11.82 -6.57
C THR A 81 20.50 11.80 -5.47
N LYS A 82 21.78 11.80 -5.83
CA LYS A 82 22.91 11.83 -4.87
C LYS A 82 22.86 13.05 -3.94
N PHE A 83 22.47 14.19 -4.46
CA PHE A 83 22.40 15.41 -3.65
C PHE A 83 21.17 15.44 -2.74
N SER A 84 19.99 15.10 -3.27
CA SER A 84 18.72 15.14 -2.53
C SER A 84 18.68 14.12 -1.40
N HIS A 85 19.31 12.95 -1.60
CA HIS A 85 19.33 11.84 -0.64
C HIS A 85 20.73 11.62 -0.03
N ARG A 86 21.48 12.71 0.14
CA ARG A 86 22.89 12.65 0.56
C ARG A 86 23.12 12.06 1.94
N ASN A 87 22.17 12.24 2.87
CA ASN A 87 22.29 11.70 4.22
C ASN A 87 22.26 10.17 4.15
N PHE A 88 21.28 9.61 3.45
CA PHE A 88 21.18 8.17 3.19
C PHE A 88 22.47 7.65 2.53
N PHE A 89 22.86 8.22 1.38
CA PHE A 89 23.99 7.71 0.64
C PHE A 89 25.33 7.84 1.38
N SER A 90 25.49 8.83 2.25
CA SER A 90 26.71 8.95 3.08
C SER A 90 26.78 7.85 4.14
N ALA A 91 25.66 7.36 4.58
CA ALA A 91 25.55 6.32 5.61
C ALA A 91 25.61 4.88 5.09
N VAL A 92 25.55 4.68 3.76
CA VAL A 92 25.61 3.33 3.16
C VAL A 92 26.94 2.66 3.49
N GLN A 93 26.86 1.44 4.11
CA GLN A 93 28.00 0.63 4.53
C GLN A 93 28.07 -0.68 3.76
N CYS A 94 29.30 -1.17 3.54
CA CYS A 94 29.54 -2.49 2.97
C CYS A 94 28.98 -3.60 3.88
N GLY A 95 28.28 -4.58 3.30
CA GLY A 95 27.72 -5.71 4.01
C GLY A 95 26.37 -5.45 4.67
N ASP A 96 25.92 -4.20 4.76
CA ASP A 96 24.58 -3.87 5.25
C ASP A 96 23.49 -4.26 4.25
N ILE A 97 22.30 -4.55 4.76
CA ILE A 97 21.12 -4.91 3.96
C ILE A 97 20.18 -3.72 3.88
N TYR A 98 19.71 -3.42 2.68
CA TYR A 98 18.86 -2.29 2.34
C TYR A 98 17.55 -2.80 1.72
N LEU A 99 16.43 -2.62 2.41
CA LEU A 99 15.10 -3.01 1.96
C LEU A 99 14.42 -1.80 1.32
N SER A 100 14.14 -1.87 0.01
CA SER A 100 13.27 -0.94 -0.69
C SER A 100 11.83 -1.24 -0.27
N ILE A 101 11.26 -0.37 0.58
CA ILE A 101 9.90 -0.50 1.09
C ILE A 101 8.95 0.42 0.33
N GLY A 102 7.73 0.29 0.27
CA GLY A 102 6.80 1.11 -0.50
C GLY A 102 5.85 0.23 -1.32
N GLY A 103 6.25 -1.01 -1.53
CA GLY A 103 5.42 -2.07 -2.09
C GLY A 103 5.21 -1.98 -3.62
N ASP A 104 5.06 -0.81 -4.20
CA ASP A 104 4.74 -0.61 -5.63
C ASP A 104 5.66 0.42 -6.32
N ASN A 105 6.90 0.49 -5.86
CA ASN A 105 7.89 1.50 -6.26
C ASN A 105 8.21 1.54 -7.77
N TYR A 106 8.02 0.43 -8.50
CA TYR A 106 8.21 0.37 -9.96
C TYR A 106 6.90 0.43 -10.76
N CYS A 107 5.76 0.64 -10.09
CA CYS A 107 4.47 0.74 -10.77
C CYS A 107 4.16 2.15 -11.30
N TYR A 108 5.04 3.14 -11.03
CA TYR A 108 4.80 4.55 -11.33
C TYR A 108 6.02 5.23 -11.96
N ALA A 109 5.81 6.46 -12.46
CA ALA A 109 6.89 7.32 -12.92
C ALA A 109 7.91 7.60 -11.79
N GLY A 110 9.19 7.78 -12.16
CA GLY A 110 10.26 8.03 -11.18
C GLY A 110 11.04 6.79 -10.74
N LYS A 111 10.76 5.62 -11.34
CA LYS A 111 11.51 4.37 -11.10
C LYS A 111 13.04 4.50 -11.30
N ASP A 112 13.50 5.44 -12.14
CA ASP A 112 14.93 5.70 -12.35
C ASP A 112 15.64 6.12 -11.06
N ILE A 113 14.95 6.85 -10.16
CA ILE A 113 15.50 7.25 -8.87
C ILE A 113 15.85 6.02 -8.04
N LEU A 114 14.97 5.02 -8.03
CA LEU A 114 15.20 3.77 -7.31
C LEU A 114 16.37 2.99 -7.91
N GLY A 115 16.50 2.97 -9.24
CA GLY A 115 17.67 2.43 -9.93
C GLY A 115 18.99 3.10 -9.51
N HIS A 116 18.98 4.42 -9.27
CA HIS A 116 20.13 5.13 -8.73
C HIS A 116 20.45 4.72 -7.29
N TYR A 117 19.43 4.53 -6.43
CA TYR A 117 19.65 4.00 -5.07
C TYR A 117 20.32 2.63 -5.13
N ASN A 118 19.79 1.69 -5.90
CA ASN A 118 20.34 0.35 -6.03
C ASN A 118 21.78 0.36 -6.53
N GLN A 119 22.06 1.17 -7.57
CA GLN A 119 23.40 1.29 -8.12
C GLN A 119 24.38 1.77 -7.04
N ILE A 120 24.05 2.84 -6.32
CA ILE A 120 24.94 3.43 -5.30
C ILE A 120 25.15 2.49 -4.12
N ILE A 121 24.11 1.80 -3.67
CA ILE A 121 24.21 0.81 -2.60
C ILE A 121 25.17 -0.32 -3.01
N HIS A 122 25.02 -0.87 -4.22
CA HIS A 122 25.90 -1.90 -4.73
C HIS A 122 27.34 -1.44 -4.92
N GLU A 123 27.56 -0.23 -5.46
CA GLU A 123 28.89 0.37 -5.61
C GLU A 123 29.62 0.48 -4.27
N LYS A 124 28.89 0.63 -3.16
CA LYS A 124 29.42 0.67 -1.78
C LYS A 124 29.44 -0.68 -1.09
N GLY A 125 29.10 -1.77 -1.76
CA GLY A 125 29.12 -3.13 -1.23
C GLY A 125 27.94 -3.50 -0.33
N GLY A 126 26.86 -2.72 -0.34
CA GLY A 126 25.59 -3.05 0.32
C GLY A 126 24.79 -4.09 -0.46
N LYS A 127 23.85 -4.75 0.21
CA LYS A 127 22.91 -5.73 -0.39
C LYS A 127 21.51 -5.10 -0.47
N THR A 128 20.85 -5.22 -1.63
CA THR A 128 19.50 -4.68 -1.83
C THR A 128 18.44 -5.77 -1.86
N VAL A 129 17.30 -5.47 -1.26
CA VAL A 129 16.09 -6.31 -1.27
C VAL A 129 14.92 -5.48 -1.76
N PHE A 130 14.20 -5.95 -2.78
CA PHE A 130 12.90 -5.38 -3.15
C PHE A 130 11.82 -6.05 -2.31
N TRP A 131 11.34 -5.33 -1.29
CA TRP A 131 10.62 -5.88 -0.16
C TRP A 131 9.11 -5.78 -0.29
N GLY A 132 8.40 -6.92 -0.19
CA GLY A 132 6.93 -6.98 -0.19
C GLY A 132 6.30 -6.29 -1.40
N CYS A 133 6.85 -6.53 -2.59
CA CYS A 133 6.60 -5.67 -3.73
C CYS A 133 5.54 -6.20 -4.70
N SER A 134 4.86 -5.26 -5.39
CA SER A 134 4.17 -5.50 -6.64
C SER A 134 4.89 -4.82 -7.79
N PHE A 135 4.71 -5.37 -8.98
CA PHE A 135 5.31 -4.87 -10.21
C PHE A 135 4.27 -4.89 -11.34
N GLU A 136 4.11 -3.77 -12.04
CA GLU A 136 3.24 -3.70 -13.21
C GLU A 136 3.96 -4.26 -14.45
N PRO A 137 3.52 -5.38 -15.05
CA PRO A 137 4.23 -6.03 -16.15
C PRO A 137 4.52 -5.11 -17.35
N SER A 138 3.63 -4.16 -17.63
CA SER A 138 3.79 -3.18 -18.71
C SER A 138 4.94 -2.19 -18.48
N GLU A 139 5.44 -2.07 -17.25
CA GLU A 139 6.57 -1.20 -16.87
C GLU A 139 7.94 -1.86 -17.04
N MET A 140 7.99 -3.12 -17.52
CA MET A 140 9.24 -3.87 -17.72
C MET A 140 9.91 -3.46 -19.03
N ASP A 141 10.72 -2.41 -19.01
CA ASP A 141 11.63 -2.06 -20.08
C ASP A 141 13.06 -2.57 -19.82
N ALA A 142 13.97 -2.39 -20.78
CA ALA A 142 15.34 -2.89 -20.67
C ALA A 142 16.15 -2.25 -19.51
N ALA A 143 15.89 -1.00 -19.17
CA ALA A 143 16.55 -0.32 -18.07
C ALA A 143 16.04 -0.84 -16.73
N THR A 144 14.72 -1.00 -16.60
CA THR A 144 14.06 -1.59 -15.43
C THR A 144 14.51 -3.04 -15.23
N ALA A 145 14.56 -3.86 -16.28
CA ALA A 145 15.04 -5.24 -16.19
C ALA A 145 16.49 -5.32 -15.67
N LYS A 146 17.36 -4.42 -16.16
CA LYS A 146 18.75 -4.34 -15.69
C LYS A 146 18.84 -3.97 -14.22
N ASP A 147 17.96 -3.12 -13.72
CA ASP A 147 17.94 -2.73 -12.31
C ASP A 147 17.35 -3.84 -11.44
N ILE A 148 16.23 -4.43 -11.83
CA ILE A 148 15.61 -5.57 -11.15
C ILE A 148 16.60 -6.75 -11.02
N ALA A 149 17.41 -7.01 -12.04
CA ALA A 149 18.43 -8.06 -12.00
C ALA A 149 19.53 -7.83 -10.95
N ARG A 150 19.70 -6.60 -10.44
CA ARG A 150 20.71 -6.28 -9.41
C ARG A 150 20.29 -6.65 -7.99
N TYR A 151 18.99 -6.77 -7.72
CA TYR A 151 18.55 -7.09 -6.37
C TYR A 151 19.10 -8.44 -5.90
N ASN A 152 19.63 -8.48 -4.68
CA ASN A 152 20.08 -9.70 -4.04
C ASN A 152 18.93 -10.65 -3.68
N LEU A 153 17.75 -10.06 -3.43
CA LEU A 153 16.51 -10.78 -3.14
C LEU A 153 15.31 -9.91 -3.56
N ILE A 154 14.28 -10.54 -4.10
CA ILE A 154 12.98 -9.91 -4.37
C ILE A 154 11.91 -10.74 -3.66
N THR A 155 11.07 -10.09 -2.85
CA THR A 155 9.93 -10.71 -2.18
C THR A 155 8.65 -10.16 -2.81
N ALA A 156 8.14 -10.83 -3.83
CA ALA A 156 6.92 -10.45 -4.54
C ALA A 156 5.68 -10.86 -3.71
N ARG A 157 4.76 -9.92 -3.47
CA ARG A 157 3.62 -10.13 -2.56
C ARG A 157 2.38 -10.74 -3.21
N GLU A 158 2.40 -10.96 -4.52
CA GLU A 158 1.32 -11.62 -5.27
C GLU A 158 1.86 -12.26 -6.55
N SER A 159 1.11 -13.21 -7.08
CA SER A 159 1.54 -14.12 -8.16
C SER A 159 1.86 -13.42 -9.48
N ILE A 160 1.12 -12.38 -9.88
CA ILE A 160 1.35 -11.66 -11.16
C ILE A 160 2.72 -11.00 -11.16
N SER A 161 3.06 -10.30 -10.08
CA SER A 161 4.38 -9.69 -9.89
C SER A 161 5.48 -10.74 -9.76
N TYR A 162 5.20 -11.83 -9.04
CA TYR A 162 6.16 -12.92 -8.90
C TYR A 162 6.59 -13.50 -10.25
N GLU A 163 5.64 -13.85 -11.12
CA GLU A 163 5.94 -14.42 -12.44
C GLU A 163 6.79 -13.45 -13.28
N THR A 164 6.42 -12.17 -13.30
CA THR A 164 7.13 -11.13 -14.04
C THR A 164 8.56 -10.93 -13.53
N LEU A 165 8.74 -10.81 -12.21
CA LEU A 165 10.04 -10.54 -11.60
C LEU A 165 10.94 -11.76 -11.60
N LYS A 166 10.38 -12.97 -11.45
CA LYS A 166 11.10 -14.24 -11.48
C LYS A 166 11.77 -14.50 -12.84
N ALA A 167 11.14 -14.05 -13.92
CA ALA A 167 11.70 -14.18 -15.27
C ALA A 167 12.99 -13.35 -15.45
N VAL A 168 13.16 -12.28 -14.64
CA VAL A 168 14.31 -11.35 -14.71
C VAL A 168 15.33 -11.64 -13.62
N ASN A 169 14.88 -11.95 -12.40
CA ASN A 169 15.76 -12.20 -11.26
C ASN A 169 15.43 -13.55 -10.59
N PRO A 170 16.32 -14.56 -10.69
CA PRO A 170 16.08 -15.90 -10.12
C PRO A 170 15.97 -15.89 -8.58
N ASN A 171 16.44 -14.85 -7.90
CA ASN A 171 16.32 -14.67 -6.45
C ASN A 171 14.96 -14.07 -6.03
N THR A 172 13.94 -14.21 -6.86
CA THR A 172 12.57 -13.79 -6.55
C THR A 172 11.82 -14.93 -5.85
N ILE A 173 11.15 -14.61 -4.74
CA ILE A 173 10.25 -15.52 -4.02
C ILE A 173 8.86 -14.92 -3.90
N LEU A 174 7.84 -15.78 -3.97
CA LEU A 174 6.45 -15.40 -3.70
C LEU A 174 6.20 -15.42 -2.19
N VAL A 175 5.63 -14.33 -1.67
CA VAL A 175 5.32 -14.15 -0.25
C VAL A 175 3.92 -13.54 -0.09
N ALA A 176 3.49 -13.22 1.13
CA ALA A 176 2.38 -12.29 1.34
C ALA A 176 2.91 -10.90 1.64
N ASP A 177 2.08 -9.87 1.41
CA ASP A 177 2.41 -8.50 1.81
C ASP A 177 2.75 -8.43 3.30
N PRO A 178 3.81 -7.73 3.71
CA PRO A 178 4.15 -7.58 5.12
C PRO A 178 2.97 -7.10 5.99
N ALA A 179 2.09 -6.25 5.46
CA ALA A 179 0.95 -5.70 6.21
C ALA A 179 -0.09 -6.74 6.64
N PHE A 180 -0.06 -7.96 6.11
CA PHE A 180 -0.91 -9.05 6.62
C PHE A 180 -0.61 -9.42 8.09
N VAL A 181 0.61 -9.17 8.58
CA VAL A 181 0.97 -9.41 10.00
C VAL A 181 0.81 -8.19 10.90
N LEU A 182 0.29 -7.07 10.39
CA LEU A 182 0.06 -5.84 11.16
C LEU A 182 -0.83 -6.13 12.37
N ASP A 183 -0.47 -5.57 13.51
CA ASP A 183 -1.28 -5.66 14.72
C ASP A 183 -2.59 -4.87 14.58
N THR A 184 -3.60 -5.31 15.31
CA THR A 184 -4.91 -4.67 15.38
C THR A 184 -5.04 -3.97 16.73
N VAL A 185 -5.34 -2.67 16.72
CA VAL A 185 -5.58 -1.87 17.94
C VAL A 185 -7.03 -1.42 17.94
N GLU A 186 -7.81 -1.91 18.89
CA GLU A 186 -9.22 -1.56 19.01
C GLU A 186 -9.39 -0.25 19.78
N LEU A 187 -10.06 0.70 19.16
CA LEU A 187 -10.52 1.93 19.79
C LEU A 187 -12.03 1.85 20.12
N PRO A 188 -12.54 2.70 21.02
CA PRO A 188 -13.98 2.83 21.22
C PRO A 188 -14.70 3.10 19.88
N LEU A 189 -15.80 2.41 19.66
CA LEU A 189 -16.62 2.61 18.47
C LEU A 189 -17.40 3.92 18.57
N PRO A 190 -17.56 4.68 17.47
CA PRO A 190 -18.35 5.90 17.47
C PRO A 190 -19.82 5.59 17.66
N GLU A 191 -20.56 6.58 18.16
CA GLU A 191 -22.02 6.51 18.25
C GLU A 191 -22.65 6.21 16.88
N GLY A 192 -23.63 5.33 16.86
CA GLY A 192 -24.28 4.86 15.62
C GLY A 192 -23.61 3.65 14.96
N TRP A 193 -22.45 3.19 15.44
CA TRP A 193 -21.87 1.93 14.99
C TRP A 193 -22.78 0.76 15.37
N LYS A 194 -23.02 -0.15 14.44
CA LYS A 194 -23.79 -1.36 14.67
C LYS A 194 -22.89 -2.59 14.69
N ASP A 195 -22.69 -3.19 15.85
CA ASP A 195 -21.87 -4.39 15.97
C ASP A 195 -22.37 -5.51 15.06
N GLY A 196 -21.45 -6.08 14.27
CA GLY A 196 -21.77 -7.13 13.30
C GLY A 196 -22.62 -6.67 12.11
N ASN A 197 -22.98 -5.38 12.02
CA ASN A 197 -23.82 -4.86 10.93
C ASN A 197 -23.41 -3.43 10.50
N THR A 198 -22.11 -3.16 10.51
CA THR A 198 -21.52 -1.93 9.92
C THR A 198 -20.70 -2.31 8.70
N ILE A 199 -20.94 -1.62 7.56
CA ILE A 199 -20.22 -1.81 6.30
C ILE A 199 -19.18 -0.69 6.21
N GLY A 200 -17.90 -1.08 6.11
CA GLY A 200 -16.79 -0.14 5.94
C GLY A 200 -16.61 0.24 4.47
N ILE A 201 -16.40 1.52 4.20
CA ILE A 201 -16.11 2.04 2.86
C ILE A 201 -14.87 2.92 2.92
N ASN A 202 -13.89 2.65 2.03
CA ASN A 202 -12.77 3.51 1.75
C ASN A 202 -12.83 3.98 0.30
N ALA A 203 -12.86 5.29 0.09
CA ALA A 203 -12.78 5.93 -1.21
C ALA A 203 -11.56 6.87 -1.26
N SER A 204 -10.96 7.04 -2.43
CA SER A 204 -9.74 7.83 -2.56
C SER A 204 -9.75 8.76 -3.79
N PRO A 205 -9.08 9.93 -3.72
CA PRO A 205 -8.89 10.76 -4.91
C PRO A 205 -8.17 10.01 -6.04
N LEU A 206 -7.22 9.14 -5.70
CA LEU A 206 -6.48 8.36 -6.68
C LEU A 206 -7.39 7.44 -7.51
N ILE A 207 -8.35 6.76 -6.88
CA ILE A 207 -9.28 5.88 -7.60
C ILE A 207 -10.19 6.69 -8.54
N MET A 208 -10.59 7.89 -8.13
CA MET A 208 -11.37 8.81 -8.97
C MET A 208 -10.57 9.25 -10.20
N GLN A 209 -9.26 9.52 -10.04
CA GLN A 209 -8.37 9.91 -11.14
C GLN A 209 -8.07 8.74 -12.10
N CYS A 210 -8.06 7.50 -11.62
CA CYS A 210 -7.80 6.32 -12.44
C CYS A 210 -9.00 5.88 -13.27
N ALA A 211 -10.22 6.32 -12.95
CA ALA A 211 -11.40 6.07 -13.75
C ALA A 211 -11.31 6.80 -15.10
N LYS A 212 -11.88 6.21 -16.16
CA LYS A 212 -11.96 6.86 -17.49
C LYS A 212 -12.75 8.17 -17.43
N ASP A 213 -13.78 8.18 -16.62
CA ASP A 213 -14.54 9.37 -16.23
C ASP A 213 -14.52 9.44 -14.71
N GLY A 214 -13.79 10.43 -14.16
CA GLY A 214 -13.65 10.60 -12.70
C GLY A 214 -15.00 10.78 -11.98
N GLY A 215 -16.02 11.28 -12.67
CA GLY A 215 -17.36 11.42 -12.14
C GLY A 215 -18.06 10.09 -11.89
N VAL A 216 -17.85 9.08 -12.75
CA VAL A 216 -18.54 7.79 -12.61
C VAL A 216 -18.11 7.04 -11.34
N ALA A 217 -16.84 7.11 -10.95
CA ALA A 217 -16.37 6.46 -9.75
C ALA A 217 -16.97 7.09 -8.47
N TYR A 218 -17.06 8.42 -8.41
CA TYR A 218 -17.70 9.09 -7.30
C TYR A 218 -19.21 8.78 -7.23
N GLU A 219 -19.91 8.81 -8.35
CA GLU A 219 -21.33 8.45 -8.43
C GLU A 219 -21.58 6.97 -8.08
N ALA A 220 -20.62 6.09 -8.36
CA ALA A 220 -20.73 4.69 -7.95
C ALA A 220 -20.67 4.51 -6.43
N TYR A 221 -19.77 5.21 -5.73
CA TYR A 221 -19.77 5.23 -4.27
C TYR A 221 -21.04 5.85 -3.67
N ARG A 222 -21.47 6.95 -4.25
CA ARG A 222 -22.70 7.63 -3.85
C ARG A 222 -23.91 6.73 -4.00
N HIS A 223 -24.00 6.04 -5.16
CA HIS A 223 -25.07 5.08 -5.43
C HIS A 223 -25.00 3.87 -4.48
N LEU A 224 -23.81 3.33 -4.25
CA LEU A 224 -23.60 2.23 -3.32
C LEU A 224 -24.09 2.56 -1.89
N ILE A 225 -23.71 3.74 -1.36
CA ILE A 225 -24.16 4.14 -0.02
C ILE A 225 -25.68 4.24 0.02
N LYS A 226 -26.29 4.87 -0.97
CA LYS A 226 -27.75 4.97 -1.08
C LYS A 226 -28.39 3.57 -1.14
N HIS A 227 -27.84 2.67 -1.96
CA HIS A 227 -28.31 1.30 -2.10
C HIS A 227 -28.25 0.53 -0.78
N ILE A 228 -27.13 0.61 -0.05
CA ILE A 228 -27.00 -0.02 1.29
C ILE A 228 -28.07 0.53 2.25
N LEU A 229 -28.28 1.84 2.25
CA LEU A 229 -29.27 2.48 3.13
C LEU A 229 -30.72 2.11 2.77
N ASP A 230 -31.01 1.88 1.51
CA ASP A 230 -32.36 1.56 1.02
C ASP A 230 -32.69 0.06 1.18
N THR A 231 -31.69 -0.82 1.02
CA THR A 231 -31.92 -2.28 0.94
C THR A 231 -31.55 -3.04 2.22
N THR A 232 -30.79 -2.40 3.13
CA THR A 232 -30.36 -3.01 4.39
C THR A 232 -30.66 -2.09 5.59
N ASP A 233 -30.51 -2.61 6.79
CA ASP A 233 -30.52 -1.85 8.04
C ASP A 233 -29.10 -1.54 8.55
N ALA A 234 -28.05 -1.84 7.78
CA ALA A 234 -26.66 -1.65 8.17
C ALA A 234 -26.31 -0.16 8.42
N ALA A 235 -25.33 0.07 9.27
CA ALA A 235 -24.61 1.33 9.31
C ALA A 235 -23.47 1.32 8.25
N VAL A 236 -23.04 2.51 7.81
CA VAL A 236 -21.91 2.68 6.90
C VAL A 236 -20.83 3.48 7.60
N ALA A 237 -19.61 2.96 7.67
CA ALA A 237 -18.45 3.63 8.21
C ALA A 237 -17.51 4.05 7.07
N LEU A 238 -17.29 5.35 6.91
CA LEU A 238 -16.37 5.92 5.94
C LEU A 238 -14.99 6.02 6.58
N ILE A 239 -14.00 5.24 6.07
CA ILE A 239 -12.71 5.03 6.72
C ILE A 239 -11.58 5.52 5.81
N PRO A 240 -10.82 6.59 6.18
CA PRO A 240 -9.65 7.04 5.41
C PRO A 240 -8.47 6.09 5.59
N HIS A 241 -7.53 6.10 4.63
CA HIS A 241 -6.31 5.32 4.71
C HIS A 241 -5.07 6.05 4.14
N VAL A 242 -5.25 7.18 3.47
CA VAL A 242 -4.20 8.09 3.02
C VAL A 242 -4.67 9.50 3.26
N VAL A 243 -3.80 10.32 3.87
CA VAL A 243 -4.11 11.71 4.24
C VAL A 243 -3.05 12.69 3.70
N ILE A 244 -2.33 12.29 2.66
CA ILE A 244 -1.31 13.10 1.98
C ILE A 244 -1.98 14.25 1.23
N GLU A 245 -1.42 15.44 1.30
CA GLU A 245 -1.86 16.60 0.53
C GLU A 245 -2.06 16.24 -0.97
N ASN A 246 -3.16 16.65 -1.56
CA ASN A 246 -3.61 16.34 -2.93
C ASN A 246 -3.98 14.87 -3.21
N ASN A 247 -3.90 13.98 -2.23
CA ASN A 247 -4.34 12.59 -2.33
C ASN A 247 -5.03 12.12 -1.03
N ASP A 248 -5.76 13.01 -0.39
CA ASP A 248 -6.37 12.85 0.93
C ASP A 248 -7.76 12.19 0.82
N ASP A 249 -7.87 10.98 1.34
CA ASP A 249 -9.12 10.20 1.35
C ASP A 249 -10.24 10.90 2.12
N ARG A 250 -9.90 11.75 3.11
CA ARG A 250 -10.89 12.50 3.90
C ARG A 250 -11.73 13.44 3.04
N ILE A 251 -11.21 13.91 1.91
CA ILE A 251 -11.94 14.84 1.02
C ILE A 251 -13.17 14.16 0.40
N PRO A 252 -13.04 13.09 -0.40
CA PRO A 252 -14.22 12.41 -0.96
C PRO A 252 -15.10 11.77 0.11
N LEU A 253 -14.53 11.25 1.20
CA LEU A 253 -15.29 10.64 2.28
C LEU A 253 -16.14 11.67 3.03
N ARG A 254 -15.64 12.88 3.28
CA ARG A 254 -16.41 13.96 3.90
C ARG A 254 -17.57 14.42 3.02
N ASN A 255 -17.34 14.55 1.71
CA ASN A 255 -18.41 14.89 0.78
C ASN A 255 -19.54 13.85 0.79
N LEU A 256 -19.20 12.56 0.80
CA LEU A 256 -20.18 11.48 0.94
C LEU A 256 -20.87 11.51 2.31
N TYR A 257 -20.13 11.75 3.39
CA TYR A 257 -20.69 11.87 4.73
C TYR A 257 -21.72 13.00 4.82
N GLU A 258 -21.39 14.19 4.35
CA GLU A 258 -22.28 15.37 4.40
C GLU A 258 -23.60 15.13 3.66
N GLU A 259 -23.57 14.36 2.56
CA GLU A 259 -24.78 14.01 1.82
C GLU A 259 -25.66 13.01 2.58
N PHE A 260 -25.07 12.00 3.24
CA PHE A 260 -25.80 10.86 3.80
C PHE A 260 -25.96 10.90 5.33
N VAL A 261 -25.29 11.80 6.05
CA VAL A 261 -25.44 11.93 7.52
C VAL A 261 -26.89 12.12 7.97
N PRO A 262 -27.81 12.77 7.21
CA PRO A 262 -29.21 12.88 7.63
C PRO A 262 -29.94 11.55 7.77
N SER A 263 -29.41 10.44 7.23
CA SER A 263 -29.95 9.10 7.42
C SER A 263 -29.79 8.58 8.85
N GLY A 264 -28.89 9.16 9.64
CA GLY A 264 -28.50 8.71 10.98
C GLY A 264 -27.72 7.38 11.01
N ARG A 265 -27.31 6.86 9.82
CA ARG A 265 -26.63 5.57 9.69
C ARG A 265 -25.27 5.63 9.00
N VAL A 266 -24.78 6.82 8.65
CA VAL A 266 -23.46 7.01 8.04
C VAL A 266 -22.53 7.67 9.04
N LEU A 267 -21.35 7.08 9.23
CA LEU A 267 -20.32 7.49 10.18
C LEU A 267 -19.06 7.88 9.43
N LEU A 268 -18.38 8.92 9.89
CA LEU A 268 -17.04 9.29 9.39
C LEU A 268 -16.02 8.95 10.46
N ILE A 269 -15.07 8.10 10.12
CA ILE A 269 -13.94 7.78 10.99
C ILE A 269 -12.86 8.82 10.75
N GLU A 270 -12.35 9.40 11.83
CA GLU A 270 -11.25 10.36 11.76
C GLU A 270 -9.93 9.65 11.42
N ASP A 271 -8.89 10.44 11.21
CA ASP A 271 -7.56 9.93 10.92
C ASP A 271 -6.92 9.28 12.15
N HIS A 272 -6.34 8.10 11.95
CA HIS A 272 -5.67 7.29 12.96
C HIS A 272 -4.46 6.57 12.36
N ASN A 273 -3.57 6.03 13.19
CA ASN A 273 -2.50 5.18 12.68
C ASN A 273 -3.02 3.87 12.08
N CYS A 274 -2.19 3.19 11.28
CA CYS A 274 -2.60 2.00 10.52
C CYS A 274 -3.13 0.85 11.40
N CYS A 275 -2.64 0.69 12.63
CA CYS A 275 -3.10 -0.36 13.57
C CYS A 275 -4.52 -0.07 14.09
N GLU A 276 -4.80 1.19 14.38
CA GLU A 276 -6.10 1.67 14.85
C GLU A 276 -7.13 1.66 13.72
N LEU A 277 -6.75 2.08 12.50
CA LEU A 277 -7.61 1.95 11.32
C LEU A 277 -7.94 0.48 11.04
N LYS A 278 -6.96 -0.43 11.17
CA LYS A 278 -7.20 -1.86 11.09
C LYS A 278 -8.19 -2.32 12.17
N GLY A 279 -8.15 -1.71 13.37
CA GLY A 279 -9.11 -1.97 14.46
C GLY A 279 -10.55 -1.65 14.09
N TYR A 280 -10.81 -0.56 13.37
CA TYR A 280 -12.14 -0.26 12.83
C TYR A 280 -12.53 -1.22 11.71
N ILE A 281 -11.64 -1.44 10.74
CA ILE A 281 -11.89 -2.32 9.58
C ILE A 281 -12.21 -3.74 10.04
N SER A 282 -11.50 -4.27 11.03
CA SER A 282 -11.69 -5.64 11.55
C SER A 282 -13.09 -5.90 12.15
N ARG A 283 -13.78 -4.84 12.57
CA ARG A 283 -15.11 -4.90 13.17
C ARG A 283 -16.24 -4.60 12.18
N CYS A 284 -15.88 -4.35 10.90
CA CYS A 284 -16.87 -4.24 9.84
C CYS A 284 -17.46 -5.61 9.50
N ARG A 285 -18.74 -5.61 9.16
CA ARG A 285 -19.42 -6.80 8.60
C ARG A 285 -18.86 -7.15 7.23
N MET A 286 -18.69 -6.14 6.37
CA MET A 286 -18.08 -6.20 5.05
C MET A 286 -17.27 -4.92 4.81
N PHE A 287 -16.36 -4.94 3.83
CA PHE A 287 -15.53 -3.80 3.50
C PHE A 287 -15.46 -3.57 1.99
N ILE A 288 -15.62 -2.32 1.56
CA ILE A 288 -15.43 -1.90 0.17
C ILE A 288 -14.26 -0.91 0.13
N GLY A 289 -13.13 -1.31 -0.48
CA GLY A 289 -11.88 -0.58 -0.37
C GLY A 289 -11.25 -0.19 -1.70
N ALA A 290 -10.72 1.04 -1.77
CA ALA A 290 -9.90 1.54 -2.88
C ALA A 290 -8.39 1.46 -2.58
N ARG A 291 -7.99 1.49 -1.31
CA ARG A 291 -6.60 1.43 -0.88
C ARG A 291 -6.19 -0.01 -0.56
N THR A 292 -5.12 -0.49 -1.20
CA THR A 292 -4.65 -1.87 -1.06
C THR A 292 -4.43 -2.27 0.40
N HIS A 293 -3.81 -1.42 1.22
CA HIS A 293 -3.54 -1.79 2.61
C HIS A 293 -4.78 -1.73 3.52
N ALA A 294 -5.81 -0.95 3.17
CA ALA A 294 -7.12 -1.04 3.81
C ALA A 294 -7.81 -2.38 3.49
N THR A 295 -7.72 -2.85 2.23
CA THR A 295 -8.25 -4.16 1.84
C THR A 295 -7.45 -5.32 2.44
N ILE A 296 -6.12 -5.19 2.59
CA ILE A 296 -5.28 -6.15 3.31
C ILE A 296 -5.67 -6.21 4.80
N ALA A 297 -5.94 -5.07 5.43
CA ALA A 297 -6.45 -5.03 6.81
C ALA A 297 -7.76 -5.82 6.95
N ALA A 298 -8.68 -5.68 6.00
CA ALA A 298 -9.94 -6.41 5.95
C ALA A 298 -9.71 -7.92 5.72
N TYR A 299 -8.96 -8.31 4.69
CA TYR A 299 -8.66 -9.72 4.42
C TYR A 299 -7.98 -10.42 5.58
N SER A 300 -6.95 -9.77 6.17
CA SER A 300 -6.17 -10.34 7.28
C SER A 300 -6.98 -10.53 8.56
N THR A 301 -8.14 -9.89 8.66
CA THR A 301 -9.11 -10.02 9.77
C THR A 301 -10.38 -10.78 9.37
N CYS A 302 -10.34 -11.44 8.21
CA CYS A 302 -11.41 -12.26 7.67
C CYS A 302 -12.73 -11.49 7.41
N VAL A 303 -12.64 -10.22 7.06
CA VAL A 303 -13.77 -9.39 6.64
C VAL A 303 -13.99 -9.57 5.13
N PRO A 304 -15.19 -10.02 4.67
CA PRO A 304 -15.54 -10.10 3.27
C PRO A 304 -15.36 -8.73 2.59
N THR A 305 -14.61 -8.70 1.48
CA THR A 305 -14.12 -7.44 0.91
C THR A 305 -14.30 -7.41 -0.61
N LEU A 306 -14.87 -6.30 -1.10
CA LEU A 306 -14.88 -5.91 -2.51
C LEU A 306 -13.84 -4.81 -2.71
N VAL A 307 -13.01 -4.94 -3.75
CA VAL A 307 -11.96 -3.99 -4.08
C VAL A 307 -12.33 -3.19 -5.33
N LEU A 308 -12.44 -1.87 -5.21
CA LEU A 308 -12.40 -1.01 -6.40
C LEU A 308 -10.92 -0.78 -6.75
N GLY A 309 -10.41 -1.57 -7.70
CA GLY A 309 -8.98 -1.69 -7.98
C GLY A 309 -8.55 -0.89 -9.22
N TYR A 310 -7.29 -0.43 -9.25
CA TYR A 310 -6.72 0.29 -10.39
C TYR A 310 -5.41 -0.33 -10.93
N SER A 311 -4.91 -1.39 -10.31
CA SER A 311 -3.61 -1.98 -10.65
C SER A 311 -3.58 -3.49 -10.43
N VAL A 312 -2.53 -4.15 -10.94
CA VAL A 312 -2.32 -5.60 -10.84
C VAL A 312 -2.30 -6.13 -9.41
N LYS A 313 -1.87 -5.33 -8.42
CA LYS A 313 -1.74 -5.78 -7.02
C LYS A 313 -3.05 -6.25 -6.41
N SER A 314 -4.16 -5.57 -6.67
CA SER A 314 -5.48 -5.99 -6.18
C SER A 314 -5.92 -7.30 -6.84
N LYS A 315 -5.73 -7.42 -8.15
CA LYS A 315 -6.04 -8.65 -8.91
C LYS A 315 -5.18 -9.82 -8.42
N GLY A 316 -3.86 -9.62 -8.29
CA GLY A 316 -2.93 -10.65 -7.85
C GLY A 316 -3.24 -11.16 -6.44
N ILE A 317 -3.47 -10.25 -5.48
CA ILE A 317 -3.84 -10.63 -4.11
C ILE A 317 -5.16 -11.40 -4.08
N ALA A 318 -6.19 -10.97 -4.83
CA ALA A 318 -7.47 -11.67 -4.89
C ALA A 318 -7.31 -13.08 -5.51
N ARG A 319 -6.56 -13.22 -6.61
CA ARG A 319 -6.25 -14.54 -7.21
C ARG A 319 -5.54 -15.46 -6.22
N ASP A 320 -4.58 -14.94 -5.46
CA ASP A 320 -3.80 -15.74 -4.51
C ASP A 320 -4.64 -16.19 -3.30
N ILE A 321 -5.65 -15.42 -2.93
CA ILE A 321 -6.54 -15.73 -1.80
C ILE A 321 -7.73 -16.61 -2.25
N PHE A 322 -8.38 -16.27 -3.38
CA PHE A 322 -9.65 -16.85 -3.79
C PHE A 322 -9.55 -17.76 -5.03
N GLY A 323 -8.38 -17.80 -5.70
CA GLY A 323 -8.21 -18.50 -6.98
C GLY A 323 -8.71 -17.71 -8.19
N THR A 324 -9.38 -16.58 -7.98
CA THR A 324 -9.92 -15.68 -9.01
C THR A 324 -10.01 -14.25 -8.48
N GLU A 325 -9.96 -13.25 -9.36
CA GLU A 325 -10.32 -11.87 -9.03
C GLU A 325 -11.76 -11.50 -9.37
N GLU A 326 -12.47 -12.35 -10.12
CA GLU A 326 -13.86 -12.12 -10.54
C GLU A 326 -14.76 -11.93 -9.32
N HIS A 327 -15.57 -10.88 -9.32
CA HIS A 327 -16.42 -10.39 -8.21
C HIS A 327 -15.70 -9.90 -6.94
N TYR A 328 -14.39 -10.13 -6.80
CA TYR A 328 -13.61 -9.60 -5.67
C TYR A 328 -12.94 -8.27 -5.99
N VAL A 329 -12.66 -8.03 -7.27
CA VAL A 329 -12.01 -6.79 -7.75
C VAL A 329 -12.78 -6.24 -8.93
N LEU A 330 -13.35 -5.05 -8.75
CA LEU A 330 -13.92 -4.24 -9.85
C LEU A 330 -12.82 -3.29 -10.36
N PRO A 331 -12.32 -3.46 -11.60
CA PRO A 331 -11.31 -2.55 -12.14
C PRO A 331 -11.93 -1.19 -12.46
N VAL A 332 -11.46 -0.12 -11.79
CA VAL A 332 -12.03 1.22 -11.96
C VAL A 332 -11.92 1.75 -13.39
N GLN A 333 -10.91 1.32 -14.15
CA GLN A 333 -10.75 1.68 -15.57
C GLN A 333 -11.82 1.05 -16.46
N GLU A 334 -12.50 0.01 -15.99
CA GLU A 334 -13.58 -0.69 -16.69
C GLU A 334 -14.96 -0.22 -16.23
N LEU A 335 -15.04 0.52 -15.13
CA LEU A 335 -16.29 1.07 -14.59
C LEU A 335 -16.97 1.98 -15.60
N ARG A 336 -18.20 1.65 -15.99
CA ARG A 336 -18.99 2.35 -17.02
C ARG A 336 -20.26 2.94 -16.48
N ASP A 337 -20.82 2.31 -15.44
CA ASP A 337 -22.10 2.65 -14.86
C ASP A 337 -21.98 2.74 -13.33
N LYS A 338 -22.68 3.68 -12.73
CA LYS A 338 -22.72 3.89 -11.28
C LYS A 338 -23.32 2.71 -10.51
N ASN A 339 -24.07 1.82 -11.16
CA ASN A 339 -24.72 0.68 -10.52
C ASN A 339 -23.75 -0.49 -10.31
N GLU A 340 -22.70 -0.62 -11.13
CA GLU A 340 -21.80 -1.80 -11.10
C GLU A 340 -21.20 -2.09 -9.71
N LEU A 341 -20.85 -1.03 -8.95
CA LEU A 341 -20.31 -1.22 -7.60
C LEU A 341 -21.38 -1.72 -6.61
N ALA A 342 -22.63 -1.34 -6.80
CA ALA A 342 -23.75 -1.84 -6.00
C ALA A 342 -24.14 -3.27 -6.39
N ASP A 343 -24.05 -3.63 -7.68
CA ASP A 343 -24.30 -4.99 -8.17
C ASP A 343 -23.26 -5.97 -7.59
N ASP A 344 -21.98 -5.59 -7.59
CA ASP A 344 -20.92 -6.40 -6.98
C ASP A 344 -21.04 -6.46 -5.45
N PHE A 345 -21.54 -5.40 -4.82
CA PHE A 345 -21.88 -5.43 -3.39
C PHE A 345 -23.02 -6.41 -3.09
N ASP A 346 -24.06 -6.48 -3.91
CA ASP A 346 -25.16 -7.44 -3.75
C ASP A 346 -24.64 -8.88 -3.89
N TRP A 347 -23.70 -9.12 -4.81
CA TRP A 347 -23.03 -10.41 -4.91
C TRP A 347 -22.20 -10.72 -3.66
N LEU A 348 -21.43 -9.75 -3.14
CA LEU A 348 -20.66 -9.90 -1.91
C LEU A 348 -21.58 -10.23 -0.71
N LEU A 349 -22.71 -9.52 -0.60
CA LEU A 349 -23.72 -9.73 0.45
C LEU A 349 -24.33 -11.13 0.37
N ALA A 350 -24.69 -11.59 -0.82
CA ALA A 350 -25.24 -12.92 -1.04
C ALA A 350 -24.25 -14.05 -0.71
N ASN A 351 -22.94 -13.79 -0.79
CA ASN A 351 -21.86 -14.76 -0.56
C ASN A 351 -21.09 -14.53 0.76
N GLU A 352 -21.54 -13.63 1.64
CA GLU A 352 -20.82 -13.17 2.83
C GLU A 352 -20.27 -14.32 3.68
N GLU A 353 -21.14 -15.27 4.08
CA GLU A 353 -20.77 -16.36 4.97
C GLU A 353 -19.77 -17.34 4.33
N SER A 354 -19.92 -17.58 3.03
CA SER A 354 -19.01 -18.43 2.26
C SER A 354 -17.62 -17.79 2.18
N ILE A 355 -17.56 -16.48 1.87
CA ILE A 355 -16.31 -15.72 1.76
C ILE A 355 -15.63 -15.61 3.12
N ARG A 356 -16.37 -15.31 4.18
CA ARG A 356 -15.85 -15.25 5.56
C ARG A 356 -15.26 -16.58 6.00
N SER A 357 -15.97 -17.68 5.69
CA SER A 357 -15.51 -19.03 6.01
C SER A 357 -14.25 -19.40 5.24
N HIS A 358 -14.21 -19.05 3.95
CA HIS A 358 -13.02 -19.24 3.12
C HIS A 358 -11.82 -18.46 3.70
N LEU A 359 -11.97 -17.17 3.99
CA LEU A 359 -10.92 -16.34 4.59
C LEU A 359 -10.41 -16.95 5.89
N LYS A 360 -11.29 -17.37 6.80
CA LYS A 360 -10.90 -18.05 8.05
C LYS A 360 -10.08 -19.31 7.81
N CYS A 361 -10.34 -20.04 6.73
CA CYS A 361 -9.61 -21.24 6.36
C CYS A 361 -8.22 -20.91 5.79
N VAL A 362 -8.10 -19.94 4.87
CA VAL A 362 -6.87 -19.71 4.11
C VAL A 362 -5.90 -18.72 4.77
N MET A 363 -6.42 -17.74 5.55
CA MET A 363 -5.60 -16.66 6.11
C MET A 363 -4.46 -17.13 7.02
N PRO A 364 -4.61 -18.15 7.88
CA PRO A 364 -3.50 -18.61 8.71
C PRO A 364 -2.26 -19.01 7.88
N GLU A 365 -2.45 -19.76 6.79
CA GLU A 365 -1.37 -20.16 5.89
C GLU A 365 -0.88 -18.98 5.03
N TYR A 366 -1.82 -18.18 4.52
CA TYR A 366 -1.47 -17.02 3.67
C TYR A 366 -0.60 -16.01 4.43
N ILE A 367 -0.97 -15.68 5.67
CA ILE A 367 -0.19 -14.79 6.54
C ILE A 367 1.20 -15.37 6.83
N GLN A 368 1.31 -16.70 6.98
CA GLN A 368 2.59 -17.35 7.21
C GLN A 368 3.60 -17.13 6.07
N ARG A 369 3.13 -16.88 4.83
CA ARG A 369 4.01 -16.54 3.70
C ARG A 369 4.82 -15.26 3.93
N ALA A 370 4.30 -14.30 4.72
CA ALA A 370 5.05 -13.08 5.06
C ALA A 370 6.31 -13.40 5.90
N TYR A 371 6.27 -14.40 6.78
CA TYR A 371 7.43 -14.81 7.58
C TYR A 371 8.53 -15.46 6.72
N THR A 372 8.17 -16.12 5.60
CA THR A 372 9.13 -16.66 4.64
C THR A 372 10.04 -15.56 4.06
N ALA A 373 9.52 -14.36 3.88
CA ALA A 373 10.32 -13.20 3.45
C ALA A 373 11.41 -12.84 4.49
N ALA A 374 11.06 -12.84 5.77
CA ALA A 374 12.01 -12.55 6.86
C ALA A 374 13.12 -13.62 6.96
N GLU A 375 12.78 -14.89 6.78
CA GLU A 375 13.76 -15.98 6.72
C GLU A 375 14.73 -15.80 5.55
N ALA A 376 14.21 -15.42 4.37
CA ALA A 376 15.05 -15.19 3.20
C ALA A 376 16.03 -14.03 3.39
N VAL A 377 15.60 -12.92 4.02
CA VAL A 377 16.48 -11.80 4.39
C VAL A 377 17.55 -12.24 5.39
N SER A 378 17.19 -13.09 6.35
CA SER A 378 18.15 -13.60 7.34
C SER A 378 19.30 -14.41 6.72
N ARG A 379 19.07 -15.06 5.59
CA ARG A 379 20.10 -15.81 4.83
C ARG A 379 21.03 -14.89 4.02
N LEU A 380 20.71 -13.61 3.88
CA LEU A 380 21.58 -12.62 3.24
C LEU A 380 22.67 -12.08 4.20
N LYS A 381 22.51 -12.27 5.52
CA LYS A 381 23.53 -11.88 6.50
C LYS A 381 24.75 -12.75 6.34
#